data_3c37cefec05b5c332c91cfcb1e09ece0
#
_entry.id   3c37cefec05b5c332c91cfcb1e09ece0
#
_cell.length_a   1.000
_cell.length_b   1.000
_cell.length_c   1.000
_cell.angle_alpha   90.00
_cell.angle_beta   90.00
_cell.angle_gamma   90.00
#
_symmetry.space_group_name_H-M   'P 1'
#
loop_
_entity.id
_entity.type
_entity.pdbx_description
1 polymer ?
#
loop_
_entity_poly.entity_id
_entity_poly.type
_entity_poly.pdbx_seq_one_letter_code
_entity_poly.pdbx_strand_id
1 'polypeptide(L)'
;MDEVIGLKCTGSREMLFVNEIVYPDAAIFEKKKSDSEVYALFTSDVHVGSDKFLESNFLRFIDWVNGEINPTDAIKKIKYLFLLGDNVDGVGIYPGQEAFLSITDMKKQYDKLAGLLGKIRKDIRIIMCPGQHDAVRVAEPQPAIGEDYGAELYKLKNLTLVTNPCYVSLAEGFDILMYHGASFNGVINDIDSLRVINAHKKPTLVIKELLKRRHLAPSHSSVIYIPGEKDPLIIRRIPDIITTGDLHRPDIDSYNNILMISNSCWQSQTPFEEKVGNIPDPCKVHMMNLKTRELKILDFS
;
A
#
# COMPACT_ATOMS: atom_id res chain seq x y z
N MET A 1 -13.83 18.97 5.10
CA MET A 1 -13.27 18.12 4.03
C MET A 1 -13.65 18.71 2.68
N ASP A 2 -12.77 18.61 1.70
CA ASP A 2 -12.95 19.20 0.36
C ASP A 2 -13.54 18.17 -0.61
N GLU A 3 -14.39 17.28 -0.10
CA GLU A 3 -15.00 16.20 -0.86
C GLU A 3 -16.18 16.67 -1.72
N VAL A 4 -16.39 15.99 -2.84
CA VAL A 4 -17.58 16.18 -3.71
C VAL A 4 -18.70 15.26 -3.25
N ILE A 5 -19.85 15.86 -2.93
CA ILE A 5 -21.05 15.13 -2.49
C ILE A 5 -22.27 15.56 -3.26
N GLY A 6 -23.23 14.65 -3.39
CA GLY A 6 -24.58 14.96 -3.81
C GLY A 6 -25.48 15.16 -2.59
N LEU A 7 -26.48 16.02 -2.70
CA LEU A 7 -27.46 16.27 -1.64
C LEU A 7 -28.87 16.04 -2.16
N LYS A 8 -29.66 15.23 -1.47
CA LYS A 8 -31.11 15.19 -1.65
C LYS A 8 -31.73 16.15 -0.66
N CYS A 9 -32.43 17.14 -1.17
CA CYS A 9 -32.98 18.22 -0.38
C CYS A 9 -34.48 18.40 -0.63
N THR A 10 -35.19 18.94 0.39
CA THR A 10 -36.52 19.54 0.28
C THR A 10 -36.38 21.02 0.64
N GLY A 11 -37.29 21.87 0.12
CA GLY A 11 -37.27 23.29 0.45
C GLY A 11 -37.62 24.20 -0.72
N SER A 12 -37.13 25.44 -0.66
CA SER A 12 -37.32 26.48 -1.68
C SER A 12 -36.00 26.89 -2.31
N ARG A 13 -36.03 27.90 -3.21
CA ARG A 13 -34.76 28.48 -3.75
C ARG A 13 -33.95 29.22 -2.72
N GLU A 14 -34.52 29.62 -1.61
CA GLU A 14 -33.87 30.40 -0.56
C GLU A 14 -33.34 29.53 0.56
N MET A 15 -33.95 28.35 0.79
CA MET A 15 -33.58 27.45 1.90
C MET A 15 -33.78 26.00 1.49
N LEU A 16 -32.73 25.19 1.66
CA LEU A 16 -32.73 23.75 1.42
C LEU A 16 -32.51 22.99 2.72
N PHE A 17 -33.36 22.02 2.97
CA PHE A 17 -33.20 21.05 4.07
C PHE A 17 -32.62 19.78 3.50
N VAL A 18 -31.41 19.42 3.93
CA VAL A 18 -30.73 18.21 3.49
C VAL A 18 -31.36 16.99 4.14
N ASN A 19 -31.90 16.09 3.34
CA ASN A 19 -32.51 14.85 3.79
C ASN A 19 -31.54 13.68 3.70
N GLU A 20 -30.61 13.70 2.69
CA GLU A 20 -29.65 12.63 2.45
C GLU A 20 -28.39 13.19 1.80
N ILE A 21 -27.25 12.68 2.23
CA ILE A 21 -25.96 12.93 1.59
C ILE A 21 -25.61 11.72 0.71
N VAL A 22 -25.33 11.98 -0.56
CA VAL A 22 -24.97 10.95 -1.55
C VAL A 22 -23.51 11.10 -1.92
N TYR A 23 -22.72 10.06 -1.69
CA TYR A 23 -21.33 9.99 -2.11
C TYR A 23 -21.24 9.49 -3.56
N PRO A 24 -20.14 9.81 -4.29
CA PRO A 24 -19.88 9.27 -5.63
C PRO A 24 -19.90 7.75 -5.68
N ASP A 25 -19.36 7.15 -4.63
CA ASP A 25 -19.31 5.71 -4.35
C ASP A 25 -18.72 4.84 -5.48
N ALA A 26 -18.43 3.60 -5.15
CA ALA A 26 -18.00 2.59 -6.09
C ALA A 26 -19.17 1.68 -6.43
N ALA A 27 -19.56 1.61 -7.70
CA ALA A 27 -20.62 0.71 -8.14
C ALA A 27 -20.24 -0.76 -7.86
N ILE A 28 -21.24 -1.58 -7.52
CA ILE A 28 -21.05 -3.03 -7.39
C ILE A 28 -20.84 -3.59 -8.80
N PHE A 29 -19.81 -4.40 -8.98
CA PHE A 29 -19.54 -5.10 -10.24
C PHE A 29 -19.25 -6.58 -9.98
N GLU A 30 -19.23 -7.36 -11.04
CA GLU A 30 -18.96 -8.79 -10.96
C GLU A 30 -17.53 -9.06 -10.46
N LYS A 31 -17.38 -10.01 -9.54
CA LYS A 31 -16.07 -10.44 -9.04
C LYS A 31 -15.30 -11.16 -10.13
N LYS A 32 -14.21 -10.57 -10.60
CA LYS A 32 -13.31 -11.23 -11.55
C LYS A 32 -12.62 -12.43 -10.92
N LYS A 33 -12.38 -13.43 -11.75
CA LYS A 33 -11.62 -14.64 -11.42
C LYS A 33 -10.71 -14.98 -12.60
N SER A 34 -9.52 -15.49 -12.30
CA SER A 34 -8.62 -16.03 -13.32
C SER A 34 -9.08 -17.42 -13.78
N ASP A 35 -8.90 -17.74 -15.05
CA ASP A 35 -9.11 -19.11 -15.58
C ASP A 35 -8.05 -20.08 -15.05
N SER A 36 -6.83 -19.59 -14.86
CA SER A 36 -5.70 -20.37 -14.35
C SER A 36 -5.47 -20.11 -12.85
N GLU A 37 -4.96 -21.13 -12.16
CA GLU A 37 -4.60 -21.00 -10.75
C GLU A 37 -3.23 -20.33 -10.63
N VAL A 38 -3.27 -19.03 -10.30
CA VAL A 38 -2.12 -18.15 -10.12
C VAL A 38 -2.25 -17.45 -8.78
N TYR A 39 -1.13 -17.20 -8.13
CA TYR A 39 -1.10 -16.48 -6.84
C TYR A 39 -0.39 -15.14 -6.98
N ALA A 40 -0.92 -14.15 -6.26
CA ALA A 40 -0.33 -12.84 -6.04
C ALA A 40 -0.01 -12.65 -4.55
N LEU A 41 1.16 -12.11 -4.27
CA LEU A 41 1.61 -11.73 -2.93
C LEU A 41 1.57 -10.23 -2.78
N PHE A 42 1.19 -9.75 -1.59
CA PHE A 42 1.16 -8.33 -1.24
C PHE A 42 1.89 -8.11 0.08
N THR A 43 2.81 -7.15 0.09
CA THR A 43 3.55 -6.72 1.27
C THR A 43 3.98 -5.27 1.11
N SER A 44 4.42 -4.61 2.18
CA SER A 44 4.85 -3.21 2.18
C SER A 44 5.87 -2.93 3.28
N ASP A 45 6.32 -1.69 3.35
CA ASP A 45 7.02 -1.12 4.51
C ASP A 45 8.21 -1.98 4.94
N VAL A 46 9.14 -2.21 3.99
CA VAL A 46 10.32 -3.06 4.23
C VAL A 46 11.32 -2.37 5.15
N HIS A 47 11.45 -1.02 5.01
CA HIS A 47 12.33 -0.17 5.81
C HIS A 47 13.78 -0.66 5.87
N VAL A 48 14.33 -1.04 4.72
CA VAL A 48 15.76 -1.40 4.63
C VAL A 48 16.61 -0.22 5.04
N GLY A 49 17.50 -0.42 6.00
CA GLY A 49 18.35 0.64 6.55
C GLY A 49 18.00 1.07 7.95
N SER A 50 16.79 0.76 8.44
CA SER A 50 16.43 0.91 9.85
C SER A 50 17.21 -0.04 10.75
N ASP A 51 17.50 0.37 11.99
CA ASP A 51 18.01 -0.52 13.04
C ASP A 51 16.94 -1.54 13.51
N LYS A 52 15.68 -1.27 13.19
CA LYS A 52 14.50 -2.11 13.48
C LYS A 52 14.09 -3.02 12.32
N PHE A 53 14.80 -3.00 11.20
CA PHE A 53 14.50 -3.88 10.07
C PHE A 53 14.65 -5.35 10.45
N LEU A 54 13.60 -6.14 10.25
CA LEU A 54 13.53 -7.56 10.55
C LEU A 54 14.07 -8.39 9.39
N GLU A 55 15.38 -8.19 9.07
CA GLU A 55 16.04 -8.78 7.92
C GLU A 55 15.96 -10.32 7.90
N SER A 56 16.14 -10.97 9.04
CA SER A 56 16.09 -12.43 9.13
C SER A 56 14.70 -12.99 8.76
N ASN A 57 13.65 -12.28 9.16
CA ASN A 57 12.26 -12.63 8.83
C ASN A 57 11.97 -12.38 7.33
N PHE A 58 12.52 -11.29 6.78
CA PHE A 58 12.39 -11.01 5.34
C PHE A 58 13.15 -12.04 4.48
N LEU A 59 14.33 -12.47 4.91
CA LEU A 59 15.07 -13.57 4.26
C LEU A 59 14.30 -14.88 4.34
N ARG A 60 13.71 -15.21 5.48
CA ARG A 60 12.83 -16.39 5.64
C ARG A 60 11.64 -16.34 4.68
N PHE A 61 11.03 -15.16 4.46
CA PHE A 61 10.01 -14.97 3.43
C PHE A 61 10.56 -15.26 2.02
N ILE A 62 11.76 -14.75 1.68
CA ILE A 62 12.42 -15.00 0.39
C ILE A 62 12.68 -16.48 0.19
N ASP A 63 13.22 -17.19 1.19
CA ASP A 63 13.49 -18.63 1.14
C ASP A 63 12.18 -19.41 0.93
N TRP A 64 11.09 -18.99 1.59
CA TRP A 64 9.77 -19.57 1.40
C TRP A 64 9.25 -19.34 -0.03
N VAL A 65 9.33 -18.13 -0.56
CA VAL A 65 8.91 -17.79 -1.94
C VAL A 65 9.69 -18.61 -2.97
N ASN A 66 10.95 -18.88 -2.70
CA ASN A 66 11.81 -19.72 -3.55
C ASN A 66 11.50 -21.22 -3.44
N GLY A 67 10.67 -21.62 -2.46
CA GLY A 67 10.34 -23.02 -2.21
C GLY A 67 11.41 -23.78 -1.42
N GLU A 68 12.34 -23.09 -0.77
CA GLU A 68 13.41 -23.67 0.05
C GLU A 68 12.89 -24.07 1.43
N ILE A 69 11.82 -23.41 1.90
CA ILE A 69 11.13 -23.70 3.16
C ILE A 69 9.70 -24.12 2.88
N ASN A 70 9.27 -25.26 3.44
CA ASN A 70 7.90 -25.79 3.35
C ASN A 70 7.29 -25.71 1.93
N PRO A 71 7.93 -26.33 0.93
CA PRO A 71 7.51 -26.23 -0.46
C PRO A 71 6.08 -26.79 -0.65
N THR A 72 5.24 -26.03 -1.34
CA THR A 72 3.88 -26.41 -1.71
C THR A 72 3.63 -26.15 -3.18
N ASP A 73 2.62 -26.78 -3.77
CA ASP A 73 2.25 -26.52 -5.16
C ASP A 73 1.77 -25.08 -5.38
N ALA A 74 1.21 -24.43 -4.36
CA ALA A 74 0.82 -23.03 -4.41
C ALA A 74 2.03 -22.10 -4.61
N ILE A 75 3.17 -22.39 -3.96
CA ILE A 75 4.42 -21.60 -4.11
C ILE A 75 4.90 -21.61 -5.56
N LYS A 76 4.83 -22.75 -6.26
CA LYS A 76 5.23 -22.87 -7.66
C LYS A 76 4.37 -22.04 -8.62
N LYS A 77 3.13 -21.68 -8.18
CA LYS A 77 2.16 -20.91 -8.96
C LYS A 77 2.13 -19.44 -8.59
N ILE A 78 3.00 -18.99 -7.69
CA ILE A 78 3.17 -17.55 -7.39
C ILE A 78 3.78 -16.88 -8.61
N LYS A 79 3.10 -15.85 -9.12
CA LYS A 79 3.50 -15.11 -10.32
C LYS A 79 3.78 -13.63 -10.07
N TYR A 80 3.18 -13.07 -9.03
CA TYR A 80 3.26 -11.64 -8.72
C TYR A 80 3.62 -11.40 -7.25
N LEU A 81 4.48 -10.39 -7.02
CA LEU A 81 4.77 -9.82 -5.71
C LEU A 81 4.60 -8.30 -5.81
N PHE A 82 3.72 -7.74 -4.99
CA PHE A 82 3.48 -6.31 -4.87
C PHE A 82 4.16 -5.76 -3.62
N LEU A 83 4.97 -4.71 -3.78
CA LEU A 83 5.63 -3.95 -2.71
C LEU A 83 5.06 -2.53 -2.68
N LEU A 84 4.42 -2.14 -1.57
CA LEU A 84 3.57 -0.97 -1.44
C LEU A 84 4.22 0.22 -0.72
N GLY A 85 5.43 0.59 -1.11
CA GLY A 85 6.12 1.77 -0.57
C GLY A 85 6.89 1.52 0.72
N ASP A 86 7.61 2.56 1.16
CA ASP A 86 8.55 2.55 2.28
C ASP A 86 9.49 1.35 2.22
N ASN A 87 10.06 1.18 1.02
CA ASN A 87 10.93 0.05 0.70
C ASN A 87 12.28 0.18 1.41
N VAL A 88 12.72 1.40 1.66
CA VAL A 88 13.88 1.75 2.47
C VAL A 88 13.44 2.67 3.61
N ASP A 89 14.25 2.77 4.67
CA ASP A 89 13.93 3.66 5.80
C ASP A 89 14.14 5.14 5.47
N GLY A 90 14.91 5.41 4.43
CA GLY A 90 15.25 6.77 4.05
C GLY A 90 16.34 7.38 4.93
N VAL A 91 16.66 8.64 4.68
CA VAL A 91 17.61 9.43 5.47
C VAL A 91 17.09 10.86 5.61
N GLY A 92 16.95 11.33 6.86
CA GLY A 92 16.45 12.68 7.14
C GLY A 92 14.94 12.85 6.97
N ILE A 93 14.17 11.79 7.12
CA ILE A 93 12.69 11.80 7.00
C ILE A 93 12.06 12.55 8.18
N TYR A 94 12.64 12.39 9.37
CA TYR A 94 12.24 13.13 10.57
C TYR A 94 13.46 13.51 11.41
N PRO A 95 13.37 14.54 12.27
CA PRO A 95 14.50 15.00 13.09
C PRO A 95 15.05 13.88 13.99
N GLY A 96 16.34 13.63 13.91
CA GLY A 96 17.06 12.66 14.73
C GLY A 96 16.95 11.20 14.25
N GLN A 97 16.37 10.95 13.08
CA GLN A 97 16.26 9.61 12.49
C GLN A 97 17.64 8.91 12.35
N GLU A 98 18.70 9.67 12.08
CA GLU A 98 20.03 9.12 11.82
C GLU A 98 20.55 8.23 12.97
N ALA A 99 20.09 8.48 14.21
CA ALA A 99 20.44 7.67 15.37
C ALA A 99 19.82 6.25 15.34
N PHE A 100 18.82 6.03 14.49
CA PHE A 100 18.06 4.77 14.37
C PHE A 100 18.30 4.08 13.01
N LEU A 101 19.29 4.55 12.24
CA LEU A 101 19.67 3.96 10.96
C LEU A 101 20.86 3.02 11.12
N SER A 102 20.70 1.78 10.67
CA SER A 102 21.81 0.84 10.48
C SER A 102 22.60 1.15 9.19
N ILE A 103 21.95 1.81 8.21
CA ILE A 103 22.57 2.27 6.97
C ILE A 103 22.17 3.74 6.77
N THR A 104 23.13 4.66 6.92
CA THR A 104 22.91 6.11 6.83
C THR A 104 23.09 6.70 5.42
N ASP A 105 23.27 5.86 4.41
CA ASP A 105 23.40 6.25 3.01
C ASP A 105 22.24 5.69 2.20
N MET A 106 21.48 6.58 1.55
CA MET A 106 20.28 6.24 0.79
C MET A 106 20.56 5.25 -0.36
N LYS A 107 21.68 5.40 -1.09
CA LYS A 107 22.04 4.49 -2.18
C LYS A 107 22.34 3.10 -1.64
N LYS A 108 23.08 3.01 -0.53
CA LYS A 108 23.39 1.73 0.12
C LYS A 108 22.15 1.02 0.65
N GLN A 109 21.12 1.76 1.09
CA GLN A 109 19.84 1.16 1.45
C GLN A 109 19.20 0.49 0.22
N TYR A 110 19.18 1.16 -0.93
CA TYR A 110 18.67 0.57 -2.18
C TYR A 110 19.53 -0.55 -2.73
N ASP A 111 20.86 -0.46 -2.61
CA ASP A 111 21.75 -1.55 -3.00
C ASP A 111 21.47 -2.82 -2.19
N LYS A 112 21.25 -2.67 -0.88
CA LYS A 112 20.86 -3.77 0.00
C LYS A 112 19.48 -4.32 -0.38
N LEU A 113 18.49 -3.47 -0.62
CA LEU A 113 17.16 -3.88 -1.08
C LEU A 113 17.25 -4.66 -2.39
N ALA A 114 18.00 -4.15 -3.36
CA ALA A 114 18.22 -4.83 -4.65
C ALA A 114 18.88 -6.21 -4.47
N GLY A 115 19.86 -6.31 -3.56
CA GLY A 115 20.48 -7.57 -3.19
C GLY A 115 19.50 -8.59 -2.59
N LEU A 116 18.56 -8.13 -1.77
CA LEU A 116 17.51 -8.96 -1.19
C LEU A 116 16.50 -9.41 -2.26
N LEU A 117 15.93 -8.47 -3.03
CA LEU A 117 14.96 -8.76 -4.09
C LEU A 117 15.61 -9.61 -5.23
N GLY A 118 16.91 -9.44 -5.45
CA GLY A 118 17.69 -10.22 -6.40
C GLY A 118 17.74 -11.72 -6.11
N LYS A 119 17.48 -12.13 -4.85
CA LYS A 119 17.42 -13.54 -4.44
C LYS A 119 16.09 -14.21 -4.80
N ILE A 120 15.03 -13.42 -5.04
CA ILE A 120 13.72 -13.96 -5.43
C ILE A 120 13.82 -14.57 -6.83
N ARG A 121 13.22 -15.76 -7.02
CA ARG A 121 13.21 -16.48 -8.29
C ARG A 121 12.67 -15.61 -9.44
N LYS A 122 13.25 -15.74 -10.63
CA LYS A 122 13.08 -14.78 -11.73
C LYS A 122 11.77 -14.89 -12.50
N ASP A 123 11.00 -15.95 -12.29
CA ASP A 123 9.66 -16.13 -12.85
C ASP A 123 8.55 -15.37 -12.10
N ILE A 124 8.85 -14.83 -10.90
CA ILE A 124 7.95 -13.92 -10.17
C ILE A 124 8.18 -12.48 -10.63
N ARG A 125 7.12 -11.83 -11.10
CA ARG A 125 7.14 -10.39 -11.36
C ARG A 125 6.97 -9.62 -10.05
N ILE A 126 7.93 -8.75 -9.77
CA ILE A 126 7.89 -7.83 -8.63
C ILE A 126 7.43 -6.47 -9.15
N ILE A 127 6.38 -5.91 -8.56
CA ILE A 127 5.87 -4.59 -8.85
C ILE A 127 6.02 -3.74 -7.59
N MET A 128 6.76 -2.63 -7.67
CA MET A 128 7.13 -1.84 -6.50
C MET A 128 6.82 -0.36 -6.73
N CYS A 129 6.01 0.23 -5.85
CA CYS A 129 5.80 1.67 -5.79
C CYS A 129 6.59 2.29 -4.63
N PRO A 130 6.86 3.61 -4.64
CA PRO A 130 7.46 4.30 -3.51
C PRO A 130 6.44 4.62 -2.40
N GLY A 131 6.96 4.96 -1.22
CA GLY A 131 6.27 5.58 -0.10
C GLY A 131 6.97 6.88 0.35
N GLN A 132 6.64 7.38 1.55
CA GLN A 132 7.16 8.66 2.05
C GLN A 132 8.65 8.58 2.42
N HIS A 133 9.16 7.41 2.77
CA HIS A 133 10.55 7.16 3.14
C HIS A 133 11.48 6.93 1.94
N ASP A 134 10.91 6.61 0.78
CA ASP A 134 11.68 6.35 -0.44
C ASP A 134 12.28 7.63 -1.04
N ALA A 135 13.33 7.49 -1.86
CA ALA A 135 14.04 8.60 -2.51
C ALA A 135 13.24 9.25 -3.64
N VAL A 136 12.06 9.74 -3.30
CA VAL A 136 11.16 10.49 -4.19
C VAL A 136 10.63 11.72 -3.44
N ARG A 137 9.94 12.62 -4.16
CA ARG A 137 9.25 13.73 -3.48
C ARG A 137 8.17 13.20 -2.55
N VAL A 138 8.00 13.85 -1.39
CA VAL A 138 6.93 13.50 -0.44
C VAL A 138 5.54 13.82 -1.02
N ALA A 139 5.45 14.89 -1.82
CA ALA A 139 4.18 15.32 -2.43
C ALA A 139 3.67 14.30 -3.47
N GLU A 140 2.40 13.92 -3.33
CA GLU A 140 1.72 13.01 -4.27
C GLU A 140 1.19 13.74 -5.54
N PRO A 141 1.15 13.07 -6.69
CA PRO A 141 1.59 11.71 -6.95
C PRO A 141 3.13 11.61 -6.91
N GLN A 142 3.64 10.52 -6.34
CA GLN A 142 5.07 10.26 -6.31
C GLN A 142 5.51 9.57 -7.60
N PRO A 143 6.65 9.98 -8.21
CA PRO A 143 7.23 9.29 -9.37
C PRO A 143 7.77 7.92 -8.96
N ALA A 144 8.06 7.07 -9.93
CA ALA A 144 8.85 5.87 -9.68
C ALA A 144 10.25 6.24 -9.16
N ILE A 145 10.86 5.35 -8.37
CA ILE A 145 12.22 5.53 -7.84
C ILE A 145 13.20 5.68 -9.02
N GLY A 146 13.99 6.76 -9.02
CA GLY A 146 14.94 7.07 -10.07
C GLY A 146 16.24 6.27 -10.01
N GLU A 147 16.95 6.18 -11.14
CA GLU A 147 18.26 5.51 -11.22
C GLU A 147 19.32 6.18 -10.35
N ASP A 148 19.20 7.47 -10.04
CA ASP A 148 20.14 8.22 -9.20
C ASP A 148 20.36 7.56 -7.84
N TYR A 149 19.34 6.94 -7.29
CA TYR A 149 19.38 6.20 -6.03
C TYR A 149 19.21 4.70 -6.22
N GLY A 150 18.36 4.26 -7.14
CA GLY A 150 17.95 2.87 -7.33
C GLY A 150 18.65 2.15 -8.48
N ALA A 151 19.87 2.52 -8.89
CA ALA A 151 20.55 1.92 -10.05
C ALA A 151 20.61 0.38 -10.02
N GLU A 152 20.83 -0.23 -8.86
CA GLU A 152 20.87 -1.69 -8.71
C GLU A 152 19.48 -2.35 -8.88
N LEU A 153 18.39 -1.63 -8.56
CA LEU A 153 17.03 -2.11 -8.79
C LEU A 153 16.73 -2.25 -10.29
N TYR A 154 17.22 -1.33 -11.12
CA TYR A 154 17.01 -1.37 -12.57
C TYR A 154 17.71 -2.55 -13.27
N LYS A 155 18.68 -3.18 -12.62
CA LYS A 155 19.34 -4.41 -13.11
C LYS A 155 18.46 -5.66 -12.94
N LEU A 156 17.44 -5.60 -12.09
CA LEU A 156 16.54 -6.73 -11.80
C LEU A 156 15.47 -6.85 -12.90
N LYS A 157 15.65 -7.78 -13.83
CA LYS A 157 14.78 -7.96 -15.01
C LYS A 157 13.32 -8.31 -14.69
N ASN A 158 13.06 -8.84 -13.50
CA ASN A 158 11.73 -9.20 -13.02
C ASN A 158 11.09 -8.13 -12.11
N LEU A 159 11.76 -7.01 -11.89
CA LEU A 159 11.25 -5.86 -11.13
C LEU A 159 10.68 -4.80 -12.09
N THR A 160 9.53 -4.25 -11.74
CA THR A 160 8.91 -3.09 -12.38
C THR A 160 8.67 -2.02 -11.32
N LEU A 161 9.33 -0.87 -11.46
CA LEU A 161 9.12 0.30 -10.63
C LEU A 161 7.95 1.11 -11.17
N VAL A 162 7.01 1.47 -10.31
CA VAL A 162 5.80 2.22 -10.68
C VAL A 162 5.64 3.45 -9.79
N THR A 163 4.72 4.33 -10.13
CA THR A 163 4.38 5.53 -9.35
C THR A 163 3.51 5.19 -8.14
N ASN A 164 3.35 6.13 -7.22
CA ASN A 164 2.35 6.08 -6.16
C ASN A 164 1.44 7.32 -6.25
N PRO A 165 0.10 7.16 -6.48
CA PRO A 165 -0.57 5.87 -6.75
C PRO A 165 -0.32 5.32 -8.16
N CYS A 166 -0.67 4.04 -8.35
CA CYS A 166 -0.57 3.38 -9.65
C CYS A 166 -1.67 2.33 -9.86
N TYR A 167 -2.17 2.22 -11.09
CA TYR A 167 -3.00 1.10 -11.53
C TYR A 167 -2.15 0.06 -12.26
N VAL A 168 -2.25 -1.19 -11.82
CA VAL A 168 -1.61 -2.34 -12.47
C VAL A 168 -2.68 -3.28 -12.98
N SER A 169 -2.71 -3.52 -14.29
CA SER A 169 -3.60 -4.51 -14.90
C SER A 169 -2.84 -5.80 -15.14
N LEU A 170 -3.32 -6.89 -14.55
CA LEU A 170 -2.73 -8.21 -14.72
C LEU A 170 -3.27 -8.92 -15.97
N ALA A 171 -2.46 -9.82 -16.55
CA ALA A 171 -2.87 -10.65 -17.67
C ALA A 171 -4.10 -11.51 -17.36
N GLU A 172 -4.31 -11.84 -16.09
CA GLU A 172 -5.46 -12.55 -15.53
C GLU A 172 -6.74 -11.68 -15.45
N GLY A 173 -6.69 -10.45 -15.96
CA GLY A 173 -7.84 -9.54 -16.06
C GLY A 173 -8.12 -8.70 -14.79
N PHE A 174 -7.31 -8.79 -13.75
CA PHE A 174 -7.46 -7.97 -12.53
C PHE A 174 -6.86 -6.58 -12.70
N ASP A 175 -7.60 -5.57 -12.24
CA ASP A 175 -7.12 -4.20 -12.07
C ASP A 175 -6.81 -3.95 -10.58
N ILE A 176 -5.55 -3.69 -10.27
CA ILE A 176 -5.06 -3.46 -8.92
C ILE A 176 -4.68 -2.00 -8.77
N LEU A 177 -5.27 -1.30 -7.79
CA LEU A 177 -4.85 0.03 -7.39
C LEU A 177 -3.86 -0.09 -6.24
N MET A 178 -2.62 0.31 -6.51
CA MET A 178 -1.57 0.45 -5.51
C MET A 178 -1.58 1.89 -4.99
N TYR A 179 -1.67 2.05 -3.69
CA TYR A 179 -1.58 3.34 -3.00
C TYR A 179 -0.87 3.14 -1.67
N HIS A 180 0.23 3.83 -1.42
CA HIS A 180 0.98 3.59 -0.18
C HIS A 180 0.14 3.89 1.07
N GLY A 181 -0.55 5.05 1.15
CA GLY A 181 -1.45 5.33 2.27
C GLY A 181 -1.20 6.64 3.00
N ALA A 182 -0.37 7.55 2.48
CA ALA A 182 0.01 8.79 3.14
C ALA A 182 -1.16 9.65 3.67
N SER A 183 -2.34 9.56 3.06
CA SER A 183 -3.53 10.30 3.49
C SER A 183 -4.24 9.71 4.71
N PHE A 184 -3.92 8.47 5.12
CA PHE A 184 -4.73 7.73 6.11
C PHE A 184 -4.85 8.46 7.45
N ASN A 185 -3.73 8.95 7.99
CA ASN A 185 -3.74 9.69 9.25
C ASN A 185 -4.62 10.93 9.17
N GLY A 186 -4.55 11.69 8.07
CA GLY A 186 -5.40 12.86 7.84
C GLY A 186 -6.88 12.49 7.76
N VAL A 187 -7.21 11.46 6.97
CA VAL A 187 -8.59 10.98 6.81
C VAL A 187 -9.18 10.46 8.14
N ILE A 188 -8.39 9.74 8.94
CA ILE A 188 -8.83 9.27 10.27
C ILE A 188 -9.13 10.47 11.17
N ASN A 189 -8.30 11.51 11.14
CA ASN A 189 -8.49 12.70 11.96
C ASN A 189 -9.71 13.52 11.53
N ASP A 190 -9.98 13.60 10.23
CA ASP A 190 -11.07 14.39 9.66
C ASP A 190 -12.44 13.71 9.77
N ILE A 191 -12.50 12.39 9.84
CA ILE A 191 -13.75 11.62 9.93
C ILE A 191 -13.97 11.14 11.36
N ASP A 192 -14.89 11.78 12.10
CA ASP A 192 -15.18 11.47 13.50
C ASP A 192 -15.45 9.98 13.76
N SER A 193 -16.20 9.32 12.89
CA SER A 193 -16.49 7.88 13.05
C SER A 193 -15.24 7.01 12.98
N LEU A 194 -14.25 7.36 12.16
CA LEU A 194 -12.97 6.65 12.08
C LEU A 194 -12.09 6.95 13.30
N ARG A 195 -12.06 8.20 13.73
CA ARG A 195 -11.29 8.63 14.91
C ARG A 195 -11.77 7.95 16.19
N VAL A 196 -13.08 7.94 16.43
CA VAL A 196 -13.70 7.36 17.64
C VAL A 196 -13.39 5.87 17.79
N ILE A 197 -13.40 5.11 16.69
CA ILE A 197 -13.12 3.67 16.71
C ILE A 197 -11.62 3.35 16.62
N ASN A 198 -10.75 4.37 16.55
CA ASN A 198 -9.31 4.22 16.31
C ASN A 198 -9.03 3.35 15.06
N ALA A 199 -9.41 3.87 13.89
CA ALA A 199 -9.31 3.16 12.63
C ALA A 199 -7.88 2.81 12.19
N HIS A 200 -6.83 3.32 12.89
CA HIS A 200 -5.46 2.82 12.72
C HIS A 200 -5.34 1.31 12.97
N LYS A 201 -6.24 0.75 13.79
CA LYS A 201 -6.30 -0.70 14.05
C LYS A 201 -7.08 -1.48 13.00
N LYS A 202 -7.80 -0.79 12.10
CA LYS A 202 -8.60 -1.36 11.00
C LYS A 202 -8.49 -0.49 9.75
N PRO A 203 -7.34 -0.49 9.08
CA PRO A 203 -7.07 0.36 7.92
C PRO A 203 -8.08 0.19 6.76
N THR A 204 -8.69 -0.98 6.61
CA THR A 204 -9.71 -1.22 5.58
C THR A 204 -10.93 -0.31 5.73
N LEU A 205 -11.23 0.19 6.92
CA LEU A 205 -12.29 1.19 7.12
C LEU A 205 -11.92 2.53 6.48
N VAL A 206 -10.63 2.91 6.52
CA VAL A 206 -10.13 4.11 5.83
C VAL A 206 -10.24 3.91 4.32
N ILE A 207 -9.74 2.78 3.81
CA ILE A 207 -9.82 2.42 2.38
C ILE A 207 -11.27 2.50 1.88
N LYS A 208 -12.23 2.00 2.67
CA LYS A 208 -13.66 2.07 2.35
C LYS A 208 -14.14 3.52 2.19
N GLU A 209 -13.71 4.42 3.08
CA GLU A 209 -14.09 5.83 3.00
C GLU A 209 -13.47 6.52 1.78
N LEU A 210 -12.23 6.15 1.38
CA LEU A 210 -11.63 6.62 0.12
C LEU A 210 -12.42 6.13 -1.11
N LEU A 211 -12.82 4.88 -1.14
CA LEU A 211 -13.63 4.31 -2.22
C LEU A 211 -14.99 4.99 -2.34
N LYS A 212 -15.69 5.25 -1.23
CA LYS A 212 -16.95 5.98 -1.22
C LYS A 212 -16.82 7.39 -1.79
N ARG A 213 -15.72 8.07 -1.49
CA ARG A 213 -15.44 9.42 -1.98
C ARG A 213 -14.82 9.44 -3.37
N ARG A 214 -14.42 8.28 -3.88
CA ARG A 214 -13.71 8.14 -5.16
C ARG A 214 -12.44 9.00 -5.20
N HIS A 215 -11.75 9.12 -4.05
CA HIS A 215 -10.58 9.96 -3.90
C HIS A 215 -9.61 9.39 -2.86
N LEU A 216 -8.29 9.34 -3.19
CA LEU A 216 -7.26 8.81 -2.31
C LEU A 216 -6.86 9.78 -1.18
N ALA A 217 -7.11 11.07 -1.36
CA ALA A 217 -6.88 12.11 -0.34
C ALA A 217 -8.04 13.14 -0.38
N PRO A 218 -9.21 12.81 0.18
CA PRO A 218 -10.45 13.58 -0.01
C PRO A 218 -10.50 14.91 0.76
N SER A 219 -9.48 15.24 1.56
CA SER A 219 -9.35 16.54 2.20
C SER A 219 -8.00 17.18 1.88
N HIS A 220 -7.99 18.49 1.72
CA HIS A 220 -6.81 19.27 1.37
C HIS A 220 -5.62 19.07 2.34
N SER A 221 -5.91 18.83 3.62
CA SER A 221 -4.92 18.62 4.67
C SER A 221 -4.45 17.19 4.84
N SER A 222 -5.06 16.21 4.14
CA SER A 222 -4.77 14.78 4.38
C SER A 222 -3.43 14.32 3.82
N VAL A 223 -2.92 15.00 2.80
CA VAL A 223 -1.61 14.69 2.18
C VAL A 223 -1.02 15.93 1.54
N ILE A 224 0.31 15.98 1.42
CA ILE A 224 0.98 16.98 0.59
C ILE A 224 0.83 16.53 -0.87
N TYR A 225 0.32 17.39 -1.75
CA TYR A 225 0.11 17.07 -3.16
C TYR A 225 0.64 18.16 -4.09
N ILE A 226 0.91 17.79 -5.33
CA ILE A 226 1.28 18.75 -6.38
C ILE A 226 -0.01 19.19 -7.09
N PRO A 227 -0.37 20.49 -7.03
CA PRO A 227 -1.53 20.99 -7.74
C PRO A 227 -1.32 20.90 -9.26
N GLY A 228 -2.39 20.60 -10.00
CA GLY A 228 -2.37 20.48 -11.45
C GLY A 228 -3.77 20.70 -12.04
N GLU A 229 -3.86 20.75 -13.37
CA GLU A 229 -5.14 20.90 -14.07
C GLU A 229 -6.10 19.72 -13.85
N LYS A 230 -5.55 18.55 -13.56
CA LYS A 230 -6.31 17.31 -13.28
C LYS A 230 -5.82 16.75 -11.97
N ASP A 231 -6.75 16.44 -11.09
CA ASP A 231 -6.45 15.80 -9.84
C ASP A 231 -6.04 14.32 -10.07
N PRO A 232 -4.78 13.96 -9.75
CA PRO A 232 -4.27 12.61 -9.95
C PRO A 232 -4.72 11.62 -8.88
N LEU A 233 -5.28 12.09 -7.76
CA LEU A 233 -5.69 11.25 -6.63
C LEU A 233 -7.16 10.80 -6.73
N ILE A 234 -7.89 11.23 -7.77
CA ILE A 234 -9.25 10.74 -8.05
C ILE A 234 -9.20 9.28 -8.49
N ILE A 235 -9.97 8.43 -7.84
CA ILE A 235 -10.19 7.03 -8.23
C ILE A 235 -11.14 7.00 -9.45
N ARG A 236 -10.61 7.20 -10.64
CA ARG A 236 -11.42 7.28 -11.89
C ARG A 236 -11.96 5.92 -12.31
N ARG A 237 -11.17 4.88 -12.20
CA ARG A 237 -11.51 3.50 -12.50
C ARG A 237 -11.68 2.71 -11.20
N ILE A 238 -12.78 1.97 -11.07
CA ILE A 238 -12.99 1.11 -9.91
C ILE A 238 -12.07 -0.09 -10.04
N PRO A 239 -11.17 -0.35 -9.05
CA PRO A 239 -10.27 -1.48 -9.09
C PRO A 239 -10.97 -2.78 -8.63
N ASP A 240 -10.42 -3.93 -8.99
CA ASP A 240 -10.80 -5.23 -8.40
C ASP A 240 -10.18 -5.42 -7.02
N ILE A 241 -8.99 -4.84 -6.83
CA ILE A 241 -8.22 -4.88 -5.58
C ILE A 241 -7.63 -3.49 -5.34
N ILE A 242 -7.77 -2.96 -4.13
CA ILE A 242 -6.97 -1.84 -3.66
C ILE A 242 -6.05 -2.34 -2.55
N THR A 243 -4.76 -1.99 -2.64
CA THR A 243 -3.74 -2.45 -1.69
C THR A 243 -2.89 -1.27 -1.22
N THR A 244 -2.64 -1.23 0.11
CA THR A 244 -2.00 -0.11 0.80
C THR A 244 -0.95 -0.57 1.80
N GLY A 245 -0.12 0.34 2.30
CA GLY A 245 0.85 0.19 3.40
C GLY A 245 0.64 1.25 4.48
N ASP A 246 1.71 1.91 4.92
CA ASP A 246 1.82 3.07 5.81
C ASP A 246 1.47 2.81 7.29
N LEU A 247 0.38 2.12 7.58
CA LEU A 247 -0.08 1.92 8.96
C LEU A 247 0.55 0.70 9.66
N HIS A 248 1.41 -0.05 8.96
CA HIS A 248 2.12 -1.23 9.48
C HIS A 248 1.18 -2.30 10.09
N ARG A 249 -0.07 -2.38 9.58
CA ARG A 249 -1.10 -3.25 10.14
C ARG A 249 -1.80 -4.05 9.03
N PRO A 250 -1.67 -5.39 9.05
CA PRO A 250 -2.36 -6.23 8.08
C PRO A 250 -3.86 -6.23 8.37
N ASP A 251 -4.65 -5.93 7.36
CA ASP A 251 -6.11 -5.96 7.44
C ASP A 251 -6.72 -6.28 6.07
N ILE A 252 -7.82 -7.01 6.07
CA ILE A 252 -8.51 -7.44 4.85
C ILE A 252 -10.01 -7.26 5.02
N ASP A 253 -10.64 -6.65 4.04
CA ASP A 253 -12.08 -6.57 3.94
C ASP A 253 -12.50 -6.44 2.48
N SER A 254 -13.78 -6.39 2.20
CA SER A 254 -14.32 -6.14 0.88
C SER A 254 -15.44 -5.10 0.90
N TYR A 255 -15.45 -4.23 -0.11
CA TYR A 255 -16.50 -3.26 -0.29
C TYR A 255 -16.97 -3.26 -1.74
N ASN A 256 -18.28 -3.45 -1.97
CA ASN A 256 -18.87 -3.53 -3.31
C ASN A 256 -18.10 -4.45 -4.28
N ASN A 257 -17.71 -5.63 -3.79
CA ASN A 257 -16.88 -6.64 -4.47
C ASN A 257 -15.41 -6.22 -4.74
N ILE A 258 -14.98 -5.04 -4.33
CA ILE A 258 -13.59 -4.61 -4.33
C ILE A 258 -12.90 -5.25 -3.12
N LEU A 259 -11.80 -5.96 -3.34
CA LEU A 259 -10.96 -6.46 -2.24
C LEU A 259 -10.08 -5.32 -1.72
N MET A 260 -10.09 -5.10 -0.42
CA MET A 260 -9.28 -4.10 0.28
C MET A 260 -8.21 -4.82 1.10
N ILE A 261 -6.94 -4.49 0.86
CA ILE A 261 -5.77 -5.07 1.54
C ILE A 261 -4.94 -3.94 2.13
N SER A 262 -4.80 -3.91 3.44
CA SER A 262 -3.75 -3.15 4.12
C SER A 262 -2.63 -4.10 4.48
N ASN A 263 -1.40 -3.75 4.14
CA ASN A 263 -0.26 -4.62 4.34
C ASN A 263 0.41 -4.39 5.71
N SER A 264 1.17 -5.38 6.11
CA SER A 264 2.08 -5.37 7.25
C SER A 264 3.39 -4.67 6.88
N CYS A 265 4.32 -4.60 7.83
CA CYS A 265 5.67 -4.10 7.64
C CYS A 265 6.73 -5.18 7.93
N TRP A 266 8.02 -4.82 7.69
CA TRP A 266 9.18 -5.64 8.07
C TRP A 266 10.07 -4.92 9.07
N GLN A 267 9.46 -4.06 9.88
CA GLN A 267 10.11 -3.26 10.90
C GLN A 267 9.44 -3.54 12.25
N SER A 268 10.22 -3.80 13.29
CA SER A 268 9.70 -3.83 14.65
C SER A 268 9.42 -2.41 15.14
N GLN A 269 8.64 -2.28 16.19
CA GLN A 269 8.21 -0.99 16.73
C GLN A 269 9.39 -0.04 16.93
N THR A 270 9.30 1.14 16.33
CA THR A 270 10.29 2.20 16.45
C THR A 270 9.98 3.10 17.64
N PRO A 271 10.98 3.86 18.17
CA PRO A 271 10.72 4.86 19.22
C PRO A 271 9.73 5.94 18.80
N PHE A 272 9.65 6.26 17.51
CA PHE A 272 8.65 7.18 16.98
C PHE A 272 7.23 6.60 17.09
N GLU A 273 7.03 5.36 16.64
CA GLU A 273 5.74 4.66 16.73
C GLU A 273 5.30 4.48 18.19
N GLU A 274 6.22 4.14 19.09
CA GLU A 274 5.94 4.06 20.54
C GLU A 274 5.43 5.40 21.07
N LYS A 275 6.08 6.50 20.70
CA LYS A 275 5.70 7.87 21.13
C LYS A 275 4.31 8.26 20.65
N VAL A 276 3.89 7.86 19.45
CA VAL A 276 2.56 8.17 18.89
C VAL A 276 1.52 7.09 19.20
N GLY A 277 1.91 6.02 19.91
CA GLY A 277 1.00 4.93 20.31
C GLY A 277 0.65 3.96 19.17
N ASN A 278 1.45 3.92 18.11
CA ASN A 278 1.31 2.92 17.05
C ASN A 278 1.99 1.61 17.47
N ILE A 279 1.30 0.49 17.25
CA ILE A 279 1.84 -0.86 17.50
C ILE A 279 1.78 -1.60 16.18
N PRO A 280 2.92 -1.78 15.48
CA PRO A 280 2.94 -2.53 14.22
C PRO A 280 2.64 -4.00 14.44
N ASP A 281 2.17 -4.68 13.40
CA ASP A 281 2.02 -6.14 13.35
C ASP A 281 2.87 -6.69 12.19
N PRO A 282 4.20 -6.83 12.38
CA PRO A 282 5.16 -7.06 11.32
C PRO A 282 5.16 -8.49 10.77
N CYS A 283 5.94 -8.68 9.69
CA CYS A 283 6.27 -9.98 9.08
C CYS A 283 5.08 -10.74 8.51
N LYS A 284 4.01 -10.08 8.11
CA LYS A 284 2.84 -10.72 7.51
C LYS A 284 2.73 -10.40 6.02
N VAL A 285 2.44 -11.42 5.23
CA VAL A 285 2.29 -11.32 3.77
C VAL A 285 0.91 -11.85 3.37
N HIS A 286 0.20 -11.08 2.57
CA HIS A 286 -1.06 -11.53 2.01
C HIS A 286 -0.81 -12.34 0.73
N MET A 287 -1.37 -13.55 0.67
CA MET A 287 -1.32 -14.41 -0.51
C MET A 287 -2.72 -14.65 -1.05
N MET A 288 -2.98 -14.25 -2.29
CA MET A 288 -4.27 -14.40 -2.95
C MET A 288 -4.20 -15.39 -4.11
N ASN A 289 -5.10 -16.36 -4.13
CA ASN A 289 -5.38 -17.18 -5.28
C ASN A 289 -6.32 -16.43 -6.25
N LEU A 290 -5.84 -16.06 -7.44
CA LEU A 290 -6.62 -15.25 -8.39
C LEU A 290 -7.78 -16.04 -9.02
N LYS A 291 -7.75 -17.39 -9.00
CA LYS A 291 -8.83 -18.23 -9.52
C LYS A 291 -9.99 -18.35 -8.53
N THR A 292 -9.70 -18.65 -7.26
CA THR A 292 -10.73 -18.87 -6.23
C THR A 292 -11.08 -17.60 -5.47
N ARG A 293 -10.21 -16.59 -5.49
CA ARG A 293 -10.21 -15.39 -4.64
C ARG A 293 -9.98 -15.68 -3.15
N GLU A 294 -9.56 -16.90 -2.81
CA GLU A 294 -9.12 -17.22 -1.46
C GLU A 294 -7.89 -16.39 -1.11
N LEU A 295 -7.90 -15.82 0.08
CA LEU A 295 -6.81 -15.00 0.59
C LEU A 295 -6.33 -15.58 1.92
N LYS A 296 -5.00 -15.66 2.08
CA LYS A 296 -4.32 -16.13 3.29
C LYS A 296 -3.35 -15.07 3.77
N ILE A 297 -3.24 -14.93 5.08
CA ILE A 297 -2.16 -14.17 5.72
C ILE A 297 -1.10 -15.18 6.12
N LEU A 298 0.09 -15.02 5.59
CA LEU A 298 1.28 -15.82 5.94
C LEU A 298 2.05 -15.07 7.01
N ASP A 299 2.49 -15.77 8.04
CA ASP A 299 3.22 -15.20 9.17
C ASP A 299 4.68 -15.70 9.14
N PHE A 300 5.61 -14.76 9.09
CA PHE A 300 7.06 -15.00 9.07
C PHE A 300 7.75 -14.46 10.35
N SER A 301 6.99 -14.10 11.40
CA SER A 301 7.54 -13.66 12.67
C SER A 301 8.33 -14.74 13.41
#